data_00c044417f2d910364878ba54304cf60
#
_entry.id   00c044417f2d910364878ba54304cf60
#
_cell.length_a   1.000
_cell.length_b   1.000
_cell.length_c   1.000
_cell.angle_alpha   90.00
_cell.angle_beta   90.00
_cell.angle_gamma   90.00
#
_symmetry.space_group_name_H-M   'P 1'
#
loop_
_entity.id
_entity.type
_entity.pdbx_description
1 polymer ?
#
loop_
_entity_poly.entity_id
_entity_poly.type
_entity_poly.pdbx_seq_one_letter_code
_entity_poly.pdbx_strand_id
1 'polypeptide(L)'
;MALGLGVLGSVGTAQAACSDQTLDVSNDLALECLIAPRNPGDPDPNNRRSDPNLREQSMYRSLLSELGAVMAVPAMEPADTTGFSGFHFSFDVNATSISINNAYWSGYKQPNGTNALAGVRHVSGQYLPVASIMLRKGVWFLPLPFFPSLEVGFGASNLVQSSVFGLNGYLKFALHEGYHDIPIPSIAARATVTRIAGAPQIDMTLITVEGIMSKAFGAKGTMTFEPYLGGGVVWNIVRSQVIDVAPTFDLYRGDPSFNTPAGLPNALSQKITFPTQPDIFRWRVFAGLNVHYAIVSITGYFSYWGAGEDNAYDINTLPTGANLGGTPGGAAAACRTDNRDMSKVCPKDLSYSQFSIGGSIGLRF
;
A
#
# COMPACT_ATOMS: atom_id res chain seq x y z
N MET A 1 -19.67 -54.67 -21.25
CA MET A 1 -20.24 -53.31 -21.04
C MET A 1 -19.27 -52.53 -20.16
N ALA A 2 -18.36 -51.74 -20.76
CA ALA A 2 -17.35 -50.98 -20.06
C ALA A 2 -17.77 -49.52 -20.12
N LEU A 3 -18.10 -48.93 -18.96
CA LEU A 3 -18.39 -47.52 -18.81
C LEU A 3 -17.06 -46.78 -18.74
N GLY A 4 -16.74 -46.02 -19.79
CA GLY A 4 -15.64 -45.05 -19.76
C GLY A 4 -16.02 -43.85 -18.97
N LEU A 5 -15.37 -43.63 -17.80
CA LEU A 5 -15.40 -42.36 -17.10
C LEU A 5 -14.48 -41.38 -17.84
N GLY A 6 -15.09 -40.44 -18.52
CA GLY A 6 -14.36 -39.28 -19.04
C GLY A 6 -13.89 -38.40 -17.89
N VAL A 7 -12.58 -38.33 -17.69
CA VAL A 7 -11.93 -37.34 -16.84
C VAL A 7 -12.08 -36.00 -17.55
N LEU A 8 -13.02 -35.17 -17.09
CA LEU A 8 -13.04 -33.75 -17.38
C LEU A 8 -11.82 -33.12 -16.69
N GLY A 9 -10.76 -32.98 -17.46
CA GLY A 9 -9.61 -32.21 -17.03
C GLY A 9 -10.06 -30.77 -16.71
N SER A 10 -10.11 -30.40 -15.42
CA SER A 10 -10.24 -29.04 -14.99
C SER A 10 -9.07 -28.28 -15.57
N VAL A 11 -9.37 -27.30 -16.42
CA VAL A 11 -8.41 -26.28 -16.85
C VAL A 11 -7.98 -25.54 -15.59
N GLY A 12 -6.87 -25.97 -15.00
CA GLY A 12 -6.27 -25.29 -13.86
C GLY A 12 -5.96 -23.84 -14.27
N THR A 13 -6.65 -22.90 -13.66
CA THR A 13 -6.39 -21.49 -13.84
C THR A 13 -4.94 -21.20 -13.42
N ALA A 14 -4.29 -20.23 -14.06
CA ALA A 14 -2.89 -19.82 -13.78
C ALA A 14 -2.64 -19.50 -12.29
N GLN A 15 -3.68 -19.28 -11.52
CA GLN A 15 -3.68 -19.10 -10.07
C GLN A 15 -3.21 -20.34 -9.27
N ALA A 16 -3.41 -21.55 -9.80
CA ALA A 16 -2.98 -22.78 -9.12
C ALA A 16 -1.45 -22.91 -9.02
N ALA A 17 -0.71 -22.30 -9.94
CA ALA A 17 0.74 -22.38 -9.98
C ALA A 17 1.44 -21.55 -8.89
N CYS A 18 0.81 -20.46 -8.43
CA CYS A 18 1.32 -19.64 -7.34
C CYS A 18 0.87 -20.12 -5.96
N SER A 19 0.05 -21.16 -5.89
CA SER A 19 -0.34 -21.83 -4.65
C SER A 19 0.70 -22.84 -4.18
N ASP A 20 1.69 -23.17 -5.01
CA ASP A 20 2.68 -24.18 -4.68
C ASP A 20 3.81 -23.61 -3.80
N GLN A 21 4.16 -24.35 -2.77
CA GLN A 21 4.89 -24.00 -1.56
C GLN A 21 6.38 -23.68 -1.73
N THR A 22 6.84 -23.45 -2.95
CA THR A 22 8.25 -23.16 -3.24
C THR A 22 8.62 -21.69 -3.08
N LEU A 23 7.64 -20.83 -2.81
CA LEU A 23 7.86 -19.42 -2.57
C LEU A 23 8.48 -19.21 -1.19
N ASP A 24 9.47 -18.34 -1.10
CA ASP A 24 10.11 -17.99 0.16
C ASP A 24 9.06 -17.47 1.16
N VAL A 25 8.90 -18.22 2.28
CA VAL A 25 7.91 -17.92 3.33
C VAL A 25 8.17 -16.57 4.02
N SER A 26 9.34 -15.98 3.85
CA SER A 26 9.71 -14.68 4.42
C SER A 26 9.14 -13.48 3.66
N ASN A 27 8.60 -13.67 2.46
CA ASN A 27 8.08 -12.60 1.62
C ASN A 27 6.56 -12.58 1.60
N ASP A 28 5.97 -11.47 2.04
CA ASP A 28 4.52 -11.25 1.96
C ASP A 28 4.05 -10.92 0.55
N LEU A 29 4.94 -10.34 -0.28
CA LEU A 29 4.68 -10.08 -1.69
C LEU A 29 5.13 -11.28 -2.53
N ALA A 30 4.29 -11.65 -3.48
CA ALA A 30 4.50 -12.70 -4.46
C ALA A 30 4.22 -12.12 -5.86
N LEU A 31 4.97 -11.09 -6.23
CA LEU A 31 4.75 -10.34 -7.49
C LEU A 31 4.93 -11.22 -8.72
N GLU A 32 5.67 -12.32 -8.61
CA GLU A 32 5.75 -13.37 -9.63
C GLU A 32 4.36 -13.94 -9.97
N CYS A 33 3.42 -13.89 -9.04
CA CYS A 33 2.05 -14.36 -9.26
C CYS A 33 1.20 -13.43 -10.12
N LEU A 34 1.67 -12.20 -10.34
CA LEU A 34 1.03 -11.29 -11.29
C LEU A 34 1.38 -11.64 -12.75
N ILE A 35 2.44 -12.44 -12.97
CA ILE A 35 2.95 -12.74 -14.31
C ILE A 35 2.25 -14.00 -14.85
N ALA A 36 1.60 -13.85 -15.99
CA ALA A 36 0.97 -14.97 -16.69
C ALA A 36 2.02 -15.94 -17.26
N PRO A 37 1.69 -17.25 -17.41
CA PRO A 37 2.52 -18.19 -18.11
C PRO A 37 2.88 -17.72 -19.51
N ARG A 38 4.04 -18.11 -20.00
CA ARG A 38 4.57 -17.66 -21.30
C ARG A 38 3.71 -18.14 -22.47
N ASN A 39 3.23 -19.36 -22.36
CA ASN A 39 2.32 -19.96 -23.34
C ASN A 39 1.07 -20.44 -22.62
N PRO A 40 -0.14 -20.06 -23.04
CA PRO A 40 -1.38 -20.49 -22.41
C PRO A 40 -1.62 -22.02 -22.41
N GLY A 41 -0.87 -22.77 -23.20
CA GLY A 41 -0.92 -24.23 -23.27
C GLY A 41 0.31 -24.94 -22.69
N ASP A 42 1.25 -24.18 -22.11
CA ASP A 42 2.44 -24.74 -21.49
C ASP A 42 2.08 -25.28 -20.10
N PRO A 43 2.24 -26.58 -19.85
CA PRO A 43 1.97 -27.18 -18.55
C PRO A 43 3.00 -26.79 -17.48
N ASP A 44 4.11 -26.15 -17.86
CA ASP A 44 5.12 -25.71 -16.92
C ASP A 44 4.71 -24.35 -16.29
N PRO A 45 4.30 -24.34 -15.02
CA PRO A 45 3.92 -23.11 -14.32
C PRO A 45 5.09 -22.13 -14.17
N ASN A 46 6.33 -22.58 -14.35
CA ASN A 46 7.53 -21.78 -14.22
C ASN A 46 7.94 -21.12 -15.55
N ASN A 47 7.35 -21.51 -16.67
CA ASN A 47 7.63 -20.92 -17.98
C ASN A 47 6.88 -19.60 -18.16
N ARG A 48 7.29 -18.58 -17.41
CA ARG A 48 6.67 -17.26 -17.39
C ARG A 48 7.35 -16.31 -18.38
N ARG A 49 6.67 -15.20 -18.68
CA ARG A 49 7.24 -14.17 -19.54
C ARG A 49 8.39 -13.45 -18.86
N SER A 50 9.40 -13.09 -19.65
CA SER A 50 10.51 -12.26 -19.18
C SER A 50 10.11 -10.79 -18.96
N ASP A 51 9.10 -10.31 -19.70
CA ASP A 51 8.66 -8.92 -19.66
C ASP A 51 7.17 -8.85 -19.31
N PRO A 52 6.80 -8.08 -18.25
CA PRO A 52 5.40 -7.87 -17.87
C PRO A 52 4.62 -7.17 -18.98
N ASN A 53 3.45 -7.70 -19.34
CA ASN A 53 2.54 -7.04 -20.26
C ASN A 53 1.74 -5.91 -19.58
N LEU A 54 0.95 -5.17 -20.37
CA LEU A 54 0.16 -4.05 -19.86
C LEU A 54 -0.80 -4.46 -18.73
N ARG A 55 -1.45 -5.61 -18.84
CA ARG A 55 -2.37 -6.12 -17.82
C ARG A 55 -1.63 -6.39 -16.52
N GLU A 56 -0.49 -7.05 -16.58
CA GLU A 56 0.35 -7.38 -15.44
C GLU A 56 0.91 -6.13 -14.76
N GLN A 57 1.34 -5.15 -15.56
CA GLN A 57 1.78 -3.84 -15.04
C GLN A 57 0.63 -3.09 -14.37
N SER A 58 -0.60 -3.17 -14.91
CA SER A 58 -1.79 -2.56 -14.30
C SER A 58 -2.18 -3.27 -13.01
N MET A 59 -2.05 -4.60 -12.95
CA MET A 59 -2.23 -5.36 -11.71
C MET A 59 -1.22 -4.94 -10.64
N TYR A 60 0.05 -4.83 -11.01
CA TYR A 60 1.10 -4.35 -10.11
C TYR A 60 0.80 -2.95 -9.58
N ARG A 61 0.44 -1.99 -10.47
CA ARG A 61 0.07 -0.62 -10.08
C ARG A 61 -1.11 -0.60 -9.10
N SER A 62 -2.16 -1.36 -9.39
CA SER A 62 -3.38 -1.41 -8.57
C SER A 62 -3.14 -2.04 -7.19
N LEU A 63 -2.36 -3.12 -7.12
CA LEU A 63 -1.95 -3.73 -5.85
C LEU A 63 -1.22 -2.71 -4.96
N LEU A 64 -0.25 -2.00 -5.52
CA LEU A 64 0.55 -1.05 -4.77
C LEU A 64 -0.20 0.24 -4.43
N SER A 65 -1.20 0.59 -5.22
CA SER A 65 -2.14 1.67 -4.92
C SER A 65 -2.94 1.35 -3.66
N GLU A 66 -3.54 0.16 -3.57
CA GLU A 66 -4.29 -0.27 -2.37
C GLU A 66 -3.37 -0.51 -1.16
N LEU A 67 -2.21 -1.12 -1.35
CA LEU A 67 -1.23 -1.33 -0.28
C LEU A 67 -0.71 0.01 0.27
N GLY A 68 -0.55 1.01 -0.58
CA GLY A 68 -0.20 2.36 -0.16
C GLY A 68 -1.23 3.00 0.76
N ALA A 69 -2.52 2.82 0.48
CA ALA A 69 -3.58 3.30 1.35
C ALA A 69 -3.59 2.57 2.71
N VAL A 70 -3.25 1.26 2.73
CA VAL A 70 -3.11 0.47 3.96
C VAL A 70 -1.97 0.98 4.84
N MET A 71 -0.80 1.26 4.24
CA MET A 71 0.43 1.61 4.94
C MET A 71 0.61 3.11 5.22
N ALA A 72 -0.26 3.96 4.66
CA ALA A 72 -0.21 5.40 4.92
C ALA A 72 -0.50 5.70 6.39
N VAL A 73 0.21 6.68 6.95
CA VAL A 73 0.02 7.11 8.33
C VAL A 73 -1.45 7.49 8.56
N PRO A 74 -2.13 6.89 9.54
CA PRO A 74 -3.53 7.21 9.84
C PRO A 74 -3.68 8.65 10.33
N ALA A 75 -4.82 9.26 10.02
CA ALA A 75 -5.12 10.63 10.42
C ALA A 75 -5.80 10.66 11.80
N MET A 76 -5.13 10.14 12.83
CA MET A 76 -5.67 9.98 14.18
C MET A 76 -5.38 11.18 15.08
N GLU A 77 -5.29 12.38 14.50
CA GLU A 77 -4.99 13.59 15.26
C GLU A 77 -5.80 14.80 14.81
N PRO A 78 -6.22 15.61 15.77
CA PRO A 78 -6.85 16.91 15.51
C PRO A 78 -5.87 17.91 14.91
N ALA A 79 -6.39 19.11 14.60
CA ALA A 79 -5.61 20.20 14.03
C ALA A 79 -4.64 20.83 15.03
N ASP A 80 -5.01 20.86 16.32
CA ASP A 80 -4.17 21.44 17.37
C ASP A 80 -2.86 20.67 17.53
N THR A 81 -1.77 21.40 17.75
CA THR A 81 -0.46 20.78 18.04
C THR A 81 -0.34 20.44 19.53
N THR A 82 0.74 19.75 19.88
CA THR A 82 1.08 19.49 21.29
C THR A 82 1.53 20.75 22.05
N GLY A 83 1.67 21.86 21.33
CA GLY A 83 2.17 23.12 21.88
C GLY A 83 3.70 23.11 22.05
N PHE A 84 4.25 24.27 22.45
CA PHE A 84 5.69 24.42 22.67
C PHE A 84 6.18 23.44 23.78
N SER A 85 7.23 22.71 23.48
CA SER A 85 7.82 21.68 24.36
C SER A 85 6.93 20.46 24.64
N GLY A 86 5.67 20.44 24.20
CA GLY A 86 4.78 19.30 24.42
C GLY A 86 5.27 18.05 23.69
N PHE A 87 5.02 16.89 24.30
CA PHE A 87 5.28 15.58 23.72
C PHE A 87 3.98 14.78 23.65
N HIS A 88 3.83 14.02 22.59
CA HIS A 88 2.74 13.04 22.47
C HIS A 88 3.32 11.72 21.97
N PHE A 89 3.15 10.68 22.77
CA PHE A 89 3.43 9.31 22.38
C PHE A 89 2.11 8.57 22.17
N SER A 90 1.94 7.92 21.03
CA SER A 90 0.72 7.16 20.75
C SER A 90 1.04 5.75 20.22
N PHE A 91 0.12 4.85 20.54
CA PHE A 91 -0.04 3.55 19.92
C PHE A 91 -1.33 3.56 19.13
N ASP A 92 -1.23 3.29 17.85
CA ASP A 92 -2.32 3.40 16.90
C ASP A 92 -2.58 2.03 16.25
N VAL A 93 -3.84 1.69 16.05
CA VAL A 93 -4.26 0.51 15.29
C VAL A 93 -5.31 0.95 14.30
N ASN A 94 -5.12 0.60 13.04
CA ASN A 94 -6.11 0.81 11.99
C ASN A 94 -6.27 -0.44 11.13
N ALA A 95 -7.45 -0.63 10.59
CA ALA A 95 -7.77 -1.67 9.63
C ALA A 95 -8.34 -1.02 8.37
N THR A 96 -7.73 -1.32 7.23
CA THR A 96 -8.13 -0.79 5.93
C THR A 96 -8.72 -1.91 5.08
N SER A 97 -9.88 -1.65 4.47
CA SER A 97 -10.51 -2.60 3.56
C SER A 97 -9.68 -2.75 2.29
N ILE A 98 -9.67 -3.95 1.73
CA ILE A 98 -8.99 -4.29 0.47
C ILE A 98 -9.92 -5.02 -0.47
N SER A 99 -9.68 -4.89 -1.75
CA SER A 99 -10.47 -5.52 -2.81
C SER A 99 -9.96 -6.93 -3.12
N ILE A 100 -9.92 -7.79 -2.09
CA ILE A 100 -9.24 -9.08 -2.10
C ILE A 100 -9.66 -10.04 -3.23
N ASN A 101 -10.87 -9.89 -3.78
CA ASN A 101 -11.38 -10.73 -4.88
C ASN A 101 -10.80 -10.32 -6.24
N ASN A 102 -10.09 -9.23 -6.33
CA ASN A 102 -9.49 -8.77 -7.57
C ASN A 102 -8.19 -9.50 -7.87
N ALA A 103 -7.96 -9.76 -9.16
CA ALA A 103 -6.82 -10.53 -9.64
C ALA A 103 -5.45 -9.96 -9.21
N TYR A 104 -5.34 -8.66 -8.99
CA TYR A 104 -4.07 -8.05 -8.56
C TYR A 104 -3.67 -8.43 -7.13
N TRP A 105 -4.61 -8.85 -6.25
CA TRP A 105 -4.26 -9.35 -4.93
C TRP A 105 -3.61 -10.74 -4.95
N SER A 106 -3.55 -11.43 -6.12
CA SER A 106 -2.72 -12.63 -6.27
C SER A 106 -1.22 -12.35 -6.05
N GLY A 107 -0.79 -11.11 -6.20
CA GLY A 107 0.58 -10.67 -5.90
C GLY A 107 0.89 -10.48 -4.42
N TYR A 108 -0.05 -10.74 -3.51
CA TYR A 108 0.15 -10.70 -2.07
C TYR A 108 0.08 -12.10 -1.48
N LYS A 109 1.15 -12.54 -0.83
CA LYS A 109 1.27 -13.86 -0.25
C LYS A 109 0.88 -13.84 1.22
N GLN A 110 0.34 -14.96 1.65
CA GLN A 110 -0.07 -15.15 3.03
C GLN A 110 0.99 -15.78 3.91
N PRO A 111 1.02 -15.42 5.23
CA PRO A 111 2.01 -15.92 6.17
C PRO A 111 2.05 -17.45 6.34
N ASN A 112 0.99 -18.17 5.98
CA ASN A 112 0.89 -19.62 6.21
C ASN A 112 0.91 -20.48 4.93
N GLY A 113 1.29 -19.92 3.80
CA GLY A 113 1.58 -20.68 2.58
C GLY A 113 0.40 -21.27 1.81
N THR A 114 -0.82 -21.13 2.30
CA THR A 114 -2.02 -21.70 1.67
C THR A 114 -2.79 -20.65 0.91
N ASN A 115 -2.57 -20.40 -0.30
CA ASN A 115 -3.23 -19.42 -1.18
C ASN A 115 -3.01 -17.95 -0.76
N ALA A 116 -2.57 -17.11 -1.67
CA ALA A 116 -2.39 -15.69 -1.45
C ALA A 116 -3.66 -14.99 -0.90
N LEU A 117 -4.81 -15.56 -1.04
CA LEU A 117 -6.08 -15.06 -0.54
C LEU A 117 -6.49 -15.60 0.83
N ALA A 118 -5.92 -16.71 1.35
CA ALA A 118 -6.37 -17.38 2.55
C ALA A 118 -5.80 -16.84 3.88
N GLY A 119 -4.64 -16.15 3.94
CA GLY A 119 -4.01 -15.67 5.18
C GLY A 119 -4.64 -14.42 5.76
N VAL A 120 -5.29 -13.67 4.94
CA VAL A 120 -6.15 -12.59 5.39
C VAL A 120 -7.38 -13.10 6.17
N ARG A 121 -7.55 -14.42 6.27
CA ARG A 121 -8.65 -15.05 7.03
C ARG A 121 -8.67 -14.71 8.52
N HIS A 122 -7.58 -14.29 9.11
CA HIS A 122 -7.58 -13.94 10.54
C HIS A 122 -8.27 -12.60 10.83
N VAL A 123 -8.55 -11.79 9.81
CA VAL A 123 -9.24 -10.50 9.95
C VAL A 123 -10.33 -10.41 8.89
N SER A 124 -11.34 -11.27 8.95
CA SER A 124 -12.54 -11.23 8.07
C SER A 124 -12.29 -11.07 6.55
N GLY A 125 -11.14 -11.46 6.05
CA GLY A 125 -10.80 -11.59 4.62
C GLY A 125 -10.76 -10.31 3.77
N GLN A 126 -11.21 -9.17 4.29
CA GLN A 126 -11.34 -7.92 3.53
C GLN A 126 -10.60 -6.73 4.16
N TYR A 127 -9.88 -6.93 5.27
CA TYR A 127 -9.21 -5.86 5.99
C TYR A 127 -7.76 -6.23 6.30
N LEU A 128 -6.86 -5.29 6.08
CA LEU A 128 -5.47 -5.37 6.51
C LEU A 128 -5.25 -4.49 7.74
N PRO A 129 -4.94 -5.09 8.91
CA PRO A 129 -4.64 -4.33 10.11
C PRO A 129 -3.19 -3.87 10.13
N VAL A 130 -2.99 -2.61 10.52
CA VAL A 130 -1.69 -2.00 10.74
C VAL A 130 -1.63 -1.49 12.18
N ALA A 131 -0.59 -1.86 12.89
CA ALA A 131 -0.24 -1.31 14.19
C ALA A 131 0.90 -0.31 14.04
N SER A 132 0.83 0.83 14.71
CA SER A 132 1.89 1.82 14.66
C SER A 132 2.16 2.48 16.01
N ILE A 133 3.37 2.95 16.17
CA ILE A 133 3.80 3.79 17.28
C ILE A 133 4.28 5.11 16.71
N MET A 134 3.86 6.21 17.33
CA MET A 134 4.25 7.54 16.92
C MET A 134 4.73 8.36 18.13
N LEU A 135 5.83 9.05 17.97
CA LEU A 135 6.32 10.07 18.90
C LEU A 135 6.27 11.42 18.19
N ARG A 136 5.63 12.38 18.81
CA ARG A 136 5.46 13.74 18.29
C ARG A 136 5.93 14.75 19.32
N LYS A 137 6.47 15.85 18.82
CA LYS A 137 6.97 16.93 19.64
C LYS A 137 6.56 18.26 19.04
N GLY A 138 5.92 19.10 19.85
CA GLY A 138 5.75 20.50 19.53
C GLY A 138 7.12 21.20 19.55
N VAL A 139 7.53 21.67 18.39
CA VAL A 139 8.77 22.42 18.20
C VAL A 139 8.39 23.89 18.19
N TRP A 140 9.22 24.70 18.75
CA TRP A 140 8.94 26.10 18.75
C TRP A 140 8.82 26.65 17.33
N PHE A 141 7.84 27.46 17.16
CA PHE A 141 7.61 28.67 16.45
C PHE A 141 8.74 29.10 15.48
N LEU A 142 8.46 29.01 14.23
CA LEU A 142 9.11 29.84 13.22
C LEU A 142 8.65 31.30 13.47
N PRO A 143 9.54 32.27 13.50
CA PRO A 143 9.18 33.67 13.75
C PRO A 143 8.46 34.29 12.54
N LEU A 144 7.56 33.57 11.92
CA LEU A 144 6.73 33.97 10.81
C LEU A 144 5.31 34.17 11.35
N PRO A 145 4.70 35.34 11.16
CA PRO A 145 3.42 35.70 11.78
C PRO A 145 2.23 34.85 11.31
N PHE A 146 2.42 33.96 10.31
CA PHE A 146 1.36 33.16 9.73
C PHE A 146 1.38 31.69 10.16
N PHE A 147 2.38 31.25 10.95
CA PHE A 147 2.50 29.87 11.39
C PHE A 147 2.69 29.82 12.90
N PRO A 148 1.61 29.84 13.68
CA PRO A 148 1.70 29.94 15.12
C PRO A 148 2.36 28.75 15.79
N SER A 149 2.29 27.52 15.19
CA SER A 149 2.93 26.35 15.78
C SER A 149 3.35 25.29 14.77
N LEU A 150 4.41 24.59 15.13
CA LEU A 150 4.99 23.50 14.37
C LEU A 150 5.12 22.25 15.25
N GLU A 151 4.71 21.11 14.74
CA GLU A 151 4.90 19.80 15.36
C GLU A 151 5.63 18.88 14.41
N VAL A 152 6.62 18.18 14.92
CA VAL A 152 7.38 17.17 14.19
C VAL A 152 7.24 15.84 14.90
N GLY A 153 7.34 14.75 14.14
CA GLY A 153 7.27 13.42 14.73
C GLY A 153 7.94 12.37 13.87
N PHE A 154 8.14 11.24 14.50
CA PHE A 154 8.61 10.03 13.83
C PHE A 154 7.93 8.82 14.46
N GLY A 155 7.91 7.74 13.71
CA GLY A 155 7.28 6.51 14.17
C GLY A 155 7.60 5.33 13.28
N ALA A 156 7.02 4.22 13.66
CA ALA A 156 7.08 2.99 12.89
C ALA A 156 5.70 2.36 12.82
N SER A 157 5.39 1.75 11.71
CA SER A 157 4.16 1.00 11.48
C SER A 157 4.50 -0.41 11.00
N ASN A 158 3.70 -1.39 11.38
CA ASN A 158 3.84 -2.77 10.95
C ASN A 158 2.50 -3.30 10.46
N LEU A 159 2.50 -3.91 9.30
CA LEU A 159 1.37 -4.69 8.82
C LEU A 159 1.29 -5.96 9.66
N VAL A 160 0.22 -6.12 10.44
CA VAL A 160 0.08 -7.20 11.42
C VAL A 160 0.21 -8.56 10.76
N GLN A 161 1.02 -9.45 11.37
CA GLN A 161 1.36 -10.78 10.85
C GLN A 161 2.15 -10.77 9.53
N SER A 162 2.86 -9.68 9.25
CA SER A 162 3.63 -9.49 8.03
C SER A 162 5.06 -9.04 8.37
N SER A 163 5.99 -9.30 7.47
CA SER A 163 7.34 -8.75 7.52
C SER A 163 7.40 -7.27 7.10
N VAL A 164 6.33 -6.76 6.50
CA VAL A 164 6.26 -5.40 5.98
C VAL A 164 6.11 -4.40 7.11
N PHE A 165 7.03 -3.45 7.16
CA PHE A 165 6.95 -2.34 8.10
C PHE A 165 7.26 -1.00 7.43
N GLY A 166 6.78 0.10 8.02
CA GLY A 166 7.00 1.45 7.57
C GLY A 166 7.77 2.28 8.61
N LEU A 167 8.70 3.09 8.15
CA LEU A 167 9.31 4.15 8.95
C LEU A 167 8.63 5.46 8.58
N ASN A 168 8.09 6.15 9.57
CA ASN A 168 7.24 7.31 9.38
C ASN A 168 7.91 8.59 9.85
N GLY A 169 7.96 9.59 8.99
CA GLY A 169 8.25 10.98 9.32
C GLY A 169 6.96 11.79 9.28
N TYR A 170 6.84 12.79 10.15
CA TYR A 170 5.62 13.57 10.36
C TYR A 170 5.97 15.04 10.58
N LEU A 171 5.20 15.92 9.94
CA LEU A 171 5.29 17.35 10.07
C LEU A 171 3.88 17.96 10.05
N LYS A 172 3.52 18.77 11.05
CA LYS A 172 2.24 19.48 11.09
C LYS A 172 2.46 20.97 11.38
N PHE A 173 1.80 21.79 10.60
CA PHE A 173 1.74 23.25 10.75
C PHE A 173 0.33 23.63 11.12
N ALA A 174 0.11 24.16 12.33
CA ALA A 174 -1.16 24.75 12.70
C ALA A 174 -1.19 26.23 12.29
N LEU A 175 -2.11 26.55 11.38
CA LEU A 175 -2.34 27.90 10.90
C LEU A 175 -3.13 28.71 11.92
N HIS A 176 -4.05 28.05 12.62
CA HIS A 176 -4.86 28.60 13.69
C HIS A 176 -5.12 27.53 14.72
N GLU A 177 -4.90 27.84 15.97
CA GLU A 177 -5.20 26.95 17.11
C GLU A 177 -6.24 27.60 18.01
N GLY A 178 -7.10 26.77 18.61
CA GLY A 178 -8.26 27.20 19.37
C GLY A 178 -7.97 27.80 20.75
N TYR A 179 -6.77 28.30 21.00
CA TYR A 179 -6.38 28.99 22.26
C TYR A 179 -7.11 30.31 22.50
N HIS A 180 -7.80 30.82 21.49
CA HIS A 180 -8.57 32.05 21.62
C HIS A 180 -10.05 31.68 21.78
N ASP A 181 -10.79 32.41 22.62
CA ASP A 181 -12.25 32.27 22.81
C ASP A 181 -13.07 32.63 21.55
N ILE A 182 -12.43 32.55 20.39
CA ILE A 182 -13.04 32.81 19.08
C ILE A 182 -13.73 31.53 18.61
N PRO A 183 -14.95 31.56 18.11
CA PRO A 183 -15.69 30.37 17.68
C PRO A 183 -15.17 29.75 16.37
N ILE A 184 -13.97 30.13 15.92
CA ILE A 184 -13.33 29.60 14.71
C ILE A 184 -12.68 28.24 15.03
N PRO A 185 -12.87 27.21 14.18
CA PRO A 185 -12.18 25.94 14.35
C PRO A 185 -10.68 26.07 14.12
N SER A 186 -9.90 25.22 14.79
CA SER A 186 -8.48 25.06 14.53
C SER A 186 -8.24 24.50 13.13
N ILE A 187 -7.21 24.99 12.44
CA ILE A 187 -6.88 24.60 11.08
C ILE A 187 -5.38 24.29 11.00
N ALA A 188 -5.04 23.13 10.48
CA ALA A 188 -3.66 22.70 10.27
C ALA A 188 -3.46 22.05 8.90
N ALA A 189 -2.22 22.13 8.43
CA ALA A 189 -1.71 21.32 7.33
C ALA A 189 -0.75 20.27 7.88
N ARG A 190 -0.83 19.04 7.39
CA ARG A 190 0.02 17.92 7.78
C ARG A 190 0.68 17.31 6.55
N ALA A 191 1.97 16.98 6.68
CA ALA A 191 2.69 16.18 5.71
C ALA A 191 3.30 14.96 6.42
N THR A 192 3.23 13.79 5.78
CA THR A 192 3.90 12.58 6.28
C THR A 192 4.68 11.91 5.16
N VAL A 193 5.78 11.28 5.54
CA VAL A 193 6.56 10.43 4.63
C VAL A 193 6.69 9.07 5.30
N THR A 194 6.35 8.01 4.56
CA THR A 194 6.50 6.62 5.01
C THR A 194 7.42 5.89 4.05
N ARG A 195 8.50 5.33 4.58
CA ARG A 195 9.38 4.43 3.85
C ARG A 195 9.04 2.99 4.21
N ILE A 196 8.63 2.21 3.22
CA ILE A 196 8.33 0.78 3.40
C ILE A 196 9.61 -0.03 3.36
N ALA A 197 9.71 -0.98 4.27
CA ALA A 197 10.79 -1.95 4.38
C ALA A 197 10.23 -3.34 4.72
N GLY A 198 11.06 -4.39 4.68
CA GLY A 198 10.62 -5.77 4.89
C GLY A 198 9.89 -6.40 3.70
N ALA A 199 9.82 -5.70 2.57
CA ALA A 199 9.25 -6.18 1.31
C ALA A 199 10.35 -6.19 0.23
N PRO A 200 11.14 -7.26 0.10
CA PRO A 200 12.34 -7.26 -0.76
C PRO A 200 12.04 -7.12 -2.25
N GLN A 201 10.82 -7.38 -2.68
CA GLN A 201 10.42 -7.26 -4.07
C GLN A 201 10.11 -5.83 -4.51
N ILE A 202 9.94 -4.91 -3.56
CA ILE A 202 9.63 -3.50 -3.85
C ILE A 202 10.44 -2.54 -3.00
N ASP A 203 10.58 -1.35 -3.55
CA ASP A 203 11.08 -0.16 -2.89
C ASP A 203 9.99 0.90 -2.97
N MET A 204 9.31 1.19 -1.84
CA MET A 204 8.12 2.03 -1.82
C MET A 204 8.26 3.16 -0.82
N THR A 205 7.93 4.37 -1.27
CA THR A 205 7.84 5.57 -0.44
C THR A 205 6.47 6.20 -0.62
N LEU A 206 5.81 6.51 0.48
CA LEU A 206 4.53 7.20 0.51
C LEU A 206 4.74 8.63 0.99
N ILE A 207 4.13 9.59 0.31
CA ILE A 207 4.11 10.99 0.72
C ILE A 207 2.66 11.40 0.83
N THR A 208 2.27 11.90 2.01
CA THR A 208 0.88 12.34 2.26
C THR A 208 0.87 13.83 2.60
N VAL A 209 -0.06 14.58 2.04
CA VAL A 209 -0.31 15.98 2.37
C VAL A 209 -1.80 16.18 2.62
N GLU A 210 -2.14 16.78 3.76
CA GLU A 210 -3.52 16.86 4.24
C GLU A 210 -3.82 18.19 4.91
N GLY A 211 -5.09 18.61 4.80
CA GLY A 211 -5.69 19.65 5.60
C GLY A 211 -6.56 19.05 6.71
N ILE A 212 -6.48 19.59 7.90
CA ILE A 212 -7.21 19.13 9.08
C ILE A 212 -7.90 20.34 9.72
N MET A 213 -9.14 20.13 10.13
CA MET A 213 -9.93 21.09 10.91
C MET A 213 -10.48 20.40 12.15
N SER A 214 -10.37 21.06 13.32
CA SER A 214 -10.89 20.52 14.58
C SER A 214 -11.48 21.62 15.44
N LYS A 215 -12.26 21.22 16.45
CA LYS A 215 -12.77 22.12 17.48
C LYS A 215 -12.78 21.41 18.82
N ALA A 216 -12.03 21.98 19.76
CA ALA A 216 -12.00 21.48 21.13
C ALA A 216 -13.18 21.99 21.96
N PHE A 217 -13.80 21.08 22.72
CA PHE A 217 -14.88 21.35 23.66
C PHE A 217 -14.49 20.84 25.04
N GLY A 218 -14.31 21.74 25.98
CA GLY A 218 -13.99 21.40 27.36
C GLY A 218 -15.21 20.88 28.12
N ALA A 219 -15.02 19.83 28.91
CA ALA A 219 -16.03 19.32 29.85
C ALA A 219 -15.43 19.26 31.26
N LYS A 220 -16.05 19.95 32.20
CA LYS A 220 -15.69 19.94 33.63
C LYS A 220 -14.21 20.21 33.96
N GLY A 221 -13.50 20.97 33.14
CA GLY A 221 -12.14 21.44 33.39
C GLY A 221 -11.02 20.43 33.26
N THR A 222 -11.31 19.12 33.13
CA THR A 222 -10.29 18.05 33.04
C THR A 222 -10.41 17.17 31.80
N MET A 223 -11.52 17.28 31.09
CA MET A 223 -11.83 16.48 29.93
C MET A 223 -12.08 17.38 28.73
N THR A 224 -11.51 17.02 27.60
CA THR A 224 -11.70 17.72 26.32
C THR A 224 -12.12 16.74 25.25
N PHE A 225 -13.16 17.09 24.51
CA PHE A 225 -13.63 16.38 23.31
C PHE A 225 -13.27 17.21 22.10
N GLU A 226 -12.58 16.61 21.16
CA GLU A 226 -12.12 17.31 19.98
C GLU A 226 -12.48 16.53 18.70
N PRO A 227 -13.70 16.75 18.16
CA PRO A 227 -14.03 16.24 16.84
C PRO A 227 -13.16 16.93 15.79
N TYR A 228 -12.76 16.17 14.81
CA TYR A 228 -11.97 16.66 13.70
C TYR A 228 -12.38 16.02 12.38
N LEU A 229 -12.10 16.70 11.31
CA LEU A 229 -12.29 16.22 9.95
C LEU A 229 -11.17 16.77 9.06
N GLY A 230 -10.94 16.10 7.96
CA GLY A 230 -9.93 16.56 7.03
C GLY A 230 -9.94 15.77 5.73
N GLY A 231 -9.00 16.13 4.88
CA GLY A 231 -8.80 15.44 3.62
C GLY A 231 -7.45 15.78 3.04
N GLY A 232 -7.02 14.96 2.10
CA GLY A 232 -5.73 15.15 1.47
C GLY A 232 -5.45 14.14 0.40
N VAL A 233 -4.18 14.08 0.04
CA VAL A 233 -3.68 13.29 -1.07
C VAL A 233 -2.46 12.48 -0.65
N VAL A 234 -2.31 11.33 -1.28
CA VAL A 234 -1.20 10.40 -1.07
C VAL A 234 -0.57 10.08 -2.41
N TRP A 235 0.73 10.24 -2.49
CA TRP A 235 1.55 9.79 -3.61
C TRP A 235 2.34 8.57 -3.21
N ASN A 236 2.22 7.51 -3.99
CA ASN A 236 2.99 6.30 -3.85
C ASN A 236 4.07 6.30 -4.94
N ILE A 237 5.32 6.33 -4.54
CA ILE A 237 6.48 6.22 -5.43
C ILE A 237 7.03 4.81 -5.24
N VAL A 238 6.88 3.98 -6.27
CA VAL A 238 7.25 2.56 -6.18
C VAL A 238 8.23 2.17 -7.27
N ARG A 239 9.25 1.41 -6.87
CA ARG A 239 10.20 0.75 -7.76
C ARG A 239 10.16 -0.74 -7.50
N SER A 240 10.06 -1.54 -8.55
CA SER A 240 10.25 -2.99 -8.45
C SER A 240 11.72 -3.30 -8.27
N GLN A 241 12.01 -4.23 -7.40
CA GLN A 241 13.29 -4.93 -7.40
C GLN A 241 13.26 -6.06 -8.44
N VAL A 242 14.38 -6.74 -8.60
CA VAL A 242 14.46 -7.91 -9.49
C VAL A 242 13.67 -9.05 -8.86
N ILE A 243 12.67 -9.53 -9.58
CA ILE A 243 11.81 -10.65 -9.17
C ILE A 243 12.27 -11.88 -9.93
N ASP A 244 12.58 -12.94 -9.19
CA ASP A 244 12.86 -14.24 -9.76
C ASP A 244 11.57 -15.03 -9.88
N VAL A 245 11.14 -15.33 -11.11
CA VAL A 245 9.90 -16.06 -11.36
C VAL A 245 10.07 -17.58 -11.28
N ALA A 246 11.31 -18.08 -11.12
CA ALA A 246 11.61 -19.50 -10.98
C ALA A 246 12.78 -19.73 -10.00
N PRO A 247 12.64 -19.36 -8.72
CA PRO A 247 13.74 -19.43 -7.74
C PRO A 247 14.28 -20.85 -7.53
N THR A 248 13.47 -21.87 -7.71
CA THR A 248 13.87 -23.28 -7.60
C THR A 248 14.81 -23.72 -8.70
N PHE A 249 14.79 -23.07 -9.86
CA PHE A 249 15.64 -23.41 -10.98
C PHE A 249 17.12 -23.02 -10.74
N ASP A 250 17.37 -21.92 -10.03
CA ASP A 250 18.73 -21.48 -9.71
C ASP A 250 19.44 -22.43 -8.73
N LEU A 251 18.70 -23.15 -7.88
CA LEU A 251 19.24 -24.14 -6.94
C LEU A 251 19.88 -25.34 -7.65
N TYR A 252 19.37 -25.71 -8.82
CA TYR A 252 19.86 -26.88 -9.60
C TYR A 252 20.93 -26.51 -10.63
N ARG A 253 21.17 -25.23 -10.85
CA ARG A 253 22.10 -24.75 -11.87
C ARG A 253 23.57 -25.17 -11.64
N GLY A 254 23.94 -25.48 -10.41
CA GLY A 254 25.30 -25.96 -10.03
C GLY A 254 25.45 -27.51 -10.07
N ASP A 255 24.38 -28.25 -10.29
CA ASP A 255 24.39 -29.69 -10.31
C ASP A 255 24.64 -30.23 -11.73
N PRO A 256 25.82 -30.84 -12.00
CA PRO A 256 26.13 -31.40 -13.31
C PRO A 256 25.26 -32.58 -13.71
N SER A 257 24.50 -33.18 -12.79
CA SER A 257 23.55 -34.23 -13.07
C SER A 257 22.23 -33.71 -13.64
N PHE A 258 21.97 -32.44 -13.56
CA PHE A 258 20.79 -31.81 -14.11
C PHE A 258 21.05 -31.46 -15.57
N ASN A 259 20.73 -32.39 -16.46
CA ASN A 259 20.70 -32.13 -17.90
C ASN A 259 19.64 -31.07 -18.18
N THR A 260 20.02 -29.83 -18.28
CA THR A 260 19.15 -28.77 -18.78
C THR A 260 18.68 -29.16 -20.16
N PRO A 261 17.37 -29.43 -20.39
CA PRO A 261 16.88 -29.69 -21.72
C PRO A 261 17.29 -28.58 -22.67
N ALA A 262 17.81 -28.97 -23.84
CA ALA A 262 18.20 -27.99 -24.86
C ALA A 262 16.98 -27.12 -25.21
N GLY A 263 17.06 -25.82 -24.91
CA GLY A 263 15.97 -24.86 -25.16
C GLY A 263 15.35 -24.22 -23.91
N LEU A 264 15.79 -24.59 -22.69
CA LEU A 264 15.39 -23.80 -21.52
C LEU A 264 16.05 -22.40 -21.58
N PRO A 265 15.26 -21.35 -21.36
CA PRO A 265 15.80 -19.99 -21.38
C PRO A 265 16.90 -19.83 -20.32
N ASN A 266 17.92 -19.05 -20.65
CA ASN A 266 18.97 -18.70 -19.69
C ASN A 266 18.35 -18.16 -18.39
N ALA A 267 18.93 -18.47 -17.25
CA ALA A 267 18.46 -18.05 -15.93
C ALA A 267 18.17 -16.53 -15.83
N LEU A 268 18.85 -15.71 -16.62
CA LEU A 268 18.60 -14.28 -16.77
C LEU A 268 17.24 -13.96 -17.41
N SER A 269 16.67 -14.88 -18.22
CA SER A 269 15.35 -14.68 -18.84
C SER A 269 14.17 -14.94 -17.90
N GLN A 270 14.45 -15.43 -16.69
CA GLN A 270 13.44 -15.68 -15.66
C GLN A 270 13.40 -14.58 -14.61
N LYS A 271 14.32 -13.60 -14.68
CA LYS A 271 14.34 -12.41 -13.82
C LYS A 271 13.61 -11.27 -14.49
N ILE A 272 12.63 -10.73 -13.82
CA ILE A 272 11.79 -9.65 -14.31
C ILE A 272 11.85 -8.44 -13.37
N THR A 273 11.53 -7.28 -13.93
CA THR A 273 11.28 -6.06 -13.16
C THR A 273 10.02 -5.40 -13.71
N PHE A 274 9.16 -4.92 -12.83
CA PHE A 274 8.07 -4.04 -13.24
C PHE A 274 8.62 -2.62 -13.48
N PRO A 275 8.02 -1.84 -14.38
CA PRO A 275 8.36 -0.44 -14.54
C PRO A 275 8.15 0.34 -13.25
N THR A 276 9.02 1.31 -12.99
CA THR A 276 8.86 2.22 -11.86
C THR A 276 7.54 2.97 -11.98
N GLN A 277 6.79 3.03 -10.88
CA GLN A 277 5.52 3.75 -10.76
C GLN A 277 5.74 4.98 -9.85
N PRO A 278 6.07 6.16 -10.39
CA PRO A 278 6.37 7.34 -9.59
C PRO A 278 5.13 8.16 -9.23
N ASP A 279 3.97 7.82 -9.79
CA ASP A 279 2.80 8.68 -9.92
C ASP A 279 1.48 8.01 -9.51
N ILE A 280 1.53 7.02 -8.63
CA ILE A 280 0.29 6.45 -8.07
C ILE A 280 -0.26 7.46 -7.08
N PHE A 281 -1.41 8.01 -7.39
CA PHE A 281 -2.04 9.09 -6.65
C PHE A 281 -3.41 8.67 -6.13
N ARG A 282 -3.67 8.94 -4.84
CA ARG A 282 -4.99 8.72 -4.23
C ARG A 282 -5.35 9.88 -3.33
N TRP A 283 -6.63 10.20 -3.29
CA TRP A 283 -7.17 11.15 -2.32
C TRP A 283 -7.86 10.41 -1.17
N ARG A 284 -7.88 11.03 -0.01
CA ARG A 284 -8.68 10.56 1.13
C ARG A 284 -9.42 11.69 1.83
N VAL A 285 -10.54 11.35 2.43
CA VAL A 285 -11.23 12.17 3.43
C VAL A 285 -11.34 11.37 4.72
N PHE A 286 -11.32 12.05 5.84
CA PHE A 286 -11.36 11.40 7.13
C PHE A 286 -12.08 12.25 8.17
N ALA A 287 -12.57 11.60 9.21
CA ALA A 287 -13.13 12.22 10.38
C ALA A 287 -12.80 11.39 11.63
N GLY A 288 -12.75 12.03 12.77
CA GLY A 288 -12.49 11.35 14.02
C GLY A 288 -12.91 12.19 15.23
N LEU A 289 -12.75 11.57 16.39
CA LEU A 289 -12.98 12.17 17.68
C LEU A 289 -11.78 11.85 18.58
N ASN A 290 -11.15 12.89 19.08
CA ASN A 290 -10.14 12.77 20.12
C ASN A 290 -10.76 13.13 21.48
N VAL A 291 -10.44 12.36 22.50
CA VAL A 291 -10.86 12.58 23.88
C VAL A 291 -9.61 12.66 24.75
N HIS A 292 -9.42 13.79 25.39
CA HIS A 292 -8.35 14.01 26.33
C HIS A 292 -8.87 13.96 27.76
N TYR A 293 -8.19 13.20 28.61
CA TYR A 293 -8.37 13.22 30.04
C TYR A 293 -6.99 13.26 30.73
N ALA A 294 -6.70 14.37 31.38
CA ALA A 294 -5.38 14.63 31.95
C ALA A 294 -4.26 14.45 30.93
N ILE A 295 -3.42 13.44 31.10
CA ILE A 295 -2.32 13.12 30.18
C ILE A 295 -2.69 12.06 29.14
N VAL A 296 -3.86 11.42 29.26
CA VAL A 296 -4.28 10.34 28.37
C VAL A 296 -5.10 10.90 27.22
N SER A 297 -4.78 10.50 26.01
CA SER A 297 -5.59 10.75 24.81
C SER A 297 -6.12 9.44 24.24
N ILE A 298 -7.35 9.44 23.81
CA ILE A 298 -7.99 8.32 23.11
C ILE A 298 -8.62 8.90 21.84
N THR A 299 -8.29 8.31 20.69
CA THR A 299 -8.84 8.76 19.41
C THR A 299 -9.56 7.65 18.70
N GLY A 300 -10.73 7.93 18.16
CA GLY A 300 -11.43 7.11 17.17
C GLY A 300 -11.38 7.78 15.81
N TYR A 301 -11.24 7.00 14.76
CA TYR A 301 -10.94 7.50 13.41
C TYR A 301 -11.62 6.64 12.34
N PHE A 302 -12.11 7.31 11.31
CA PHE A 302 -12.64 6.72 10.09
C PHE A 302 -12.10 7.48 8.88
N SER A 303 -11.75 6.78 7.80
CA SER A 303 -11.42 7.41 6.53
C SER A 303 -11.99 6.66 5.34
N TYR A 304 -12.19 7.42 4.27
CA TYR A 304 -12.56 6.94 2.95
C TYR A 304 -11.48 7.33 1.94
N TRP A 305 -11.04 6.36 1.16
CA TRP A 305 -10.06 6.51 0.09
C TRP A 305 -10.76 6.44 -1.26
N GLY A 306 -10.48 7.38 -2.12
CA GLY A 306 -10.95 7.33 -3.49
C GLY A 306 -10.39 6.12 -4.24
N ALA A 307 -11.11 5.67 -5.24
CA ALA A 307 -10.62 4.65 -6.16
C ALA A 307 -9.44 5.15 -6.99
N GLY A 308 -8.71 4.24 -7.61
CA GLY A 308 -7.70 4.57 -8.62
C GLY A 308 -8.30 5.32 -9.81
N GLU A 309 -7.48 6.05 -10.52
CA GLU A 309 -7.94 6.92 -11.62
C GLU A 309 -8.65 6.16 -12.74
N ASP A 310 -8.28 4.90 -12.94
CA ASP A 310 -8.74 4.07 -14.05
C ASP A 310 -9.67 2.93 -13.62
N ASN A 311 -10.25 2.96 -12.42
CA ASN A 311 -11.06 1.88 -11.87
C ASN A 311 -12.31 1.50 -12.69
N ALA A 312 -12.71 2.33 -13.63
CA ALA A 312 -13.80 2.04 -14.56
C ALA A 312 -13.42 1.02 -15.65
N TYR A 313 -12.13 0.74 -15.84
CA TYR A 313 -11.67 -0.26 -16.80
C TYR A 313 -11.74 -1.66 -16.23
N ASP A 314 -12.20 -2.61 -17.04
CA ASP A 314 -12.12 -4.03 -16.70
C ASP A 314 -10.72 -4.56 -17.02
N ILE A 315 -10.07 -5.17 -16.04
CA ILE A 315 -8.75 -5.79 -16.20
C ILE A 315 -8.72 -6.86 -17.29
N ASN A 316 -9.85 -7.52 -17.57
CA ASN A 316 -9.96 -8.52 -18.59
C ASN A 316 -9.98 -7.96 -20.02
N THR A 317 -10.28 -6.68 -20.17
CA THR A 317 -10.27 -5.98 -21.46
C THR A 317 -8.88 -5.48 -21.85
N LEU A 318 -7.93 -5.48 -20.91
CA LEU A 318 -6.57 -5.04 -21.18
C LEU A 318 -5.82 -6.06 -22.06
N PRO A 319 -5.03 -5.61 -23.05
CA PRO A 319 -4.29 -6.49 -23.93
C PRO A 319 -3.31 -7.38 -23.16
N THR A 320 -3.41 -8.70 -23.33
CA THR A 320 -2.50 -9.69 -22.75
C THR A 320 -1.24 -9.92 -23.61
N GLY A 321 -1.21 -9.43 -24.83
CA GLY A 321 -0.15 -9.69 -25.82
C GLY A 321 0.64 -8.49 -26.30
N ALA A 322 0.30 -7.28 -25.87
CA ALA A 322 1.05 -6.09 -26.27
C ALA A 322 2.41 -6.09 -25.58
N ASN A 323 3.45 -6.53 -26.29
CA ASN A 323 4.81 -6.13 -25.98
C ASN A 323 4.82 -4.60 -26.07
N LEU A 324 4.79 -3.94 -24.94
CA LEU A 324 5.14 -2.52 -24.86
C LEU A 324 6.63 -2.46 -25.15
N GLY A 325 7.00 -2.65 -26.43
CA GLY A 325 8.35 -2.71 -26.93
C GLY A 325 9.09 -1.41 -26.63
N GLY A 326 9.60 -1.33 -25.43
CA GLY A 326 10.45 -0.25 -24.97
C GLY A 326 11.55 -0.85 -24.10
N THR A 327 12.76 -0.42 -24.34
CA THR A 327 13.93 -0.61 -23.49
C THR A 327 13.54 -0.47 -22.01
N PRO A 328 14.08 -1.30 -21.08
CA PRO A 328 13.89 -1.14 -19.65
C PRO A 328 14.16 0.30 -19.25
N GLY A 329 13.15 1.02 -18.79
CA GLY A 329 13.19 2.46 -18.51
C GLY A 329 12.50 3.37 -19.54
N GLY A 330 12.24 2.91 -20.77
CA GLY A 330 11.65 3.75 -21.82
C GLY A 330 10.12 3.88 -21.75
N ALA A 331 9.41 2.80 -21.39
CA ALA A 331 7.94 2.81 -21.35
C ALA A 331 7.39 3.65 -20.19
N ALA A 332 8.02 3.61 -19.02
CA ALA A 332 7.62 4.44 -17.88
C ALA A 332 7.81 5.94 -18.13
N ALA A 333 8.83 6.32 -18.93
CA ALA A 333 9.04 7.71 -19.33
C ALA A 333 8.00 8.21 -20.33
N ALA A 334 7.41 7.31 -21.13
CA ALA A 334 6.39 7.65 -22.13
C ALA A 334 5.00 7.87 -21.54
N CYS A 335 4.75 7.33 -20.35
CA CYS A 335 3.46 7.42 -19.65
C CYS A 335 3.42 8.53 -18.58
N ARG A 336 4.36 9.45 -18.58
CA ARG A 336 4.32 10.62 -17.70
C ARG A 336 3.07 11.44 -18.00
N THR A 337 2.44 11.89 -16.93
CA THR A 337 1.14 12.55 -16.78
C THR A 337 0.82 13.73 -17.71
N ASP A 338 1.80 14.24 -18.45
CA ASP A 338 1.62 15.42 -19.31
C ASP A 338 0.99 15.10 -20.67
N ASN A 339 0.81 13.84 -20.99
CA ASN A 339 0.21 13.40 -22.24
C ASN A 339 -0.94 12.42 -21.97
N ARG A 340 -2.12 12.96 -21.72
CA ARG A 340 -3.40 12.24 -21.75
C ARG A 340 -3.79 11.77 -23.16
N ASP A 341 -2.80 11.54 -24.00
CA ASP A 341 -3.02 10.94 -25.30
C ASP A 341 -3.43 9.48 -25.08
N MET A 342 -4.72 9.22 -25.19
CA MET A 342 -5.33 7.89 -25.03
C MET A 342 -4.79 6.86 -26.03
N SER A 343 -4.00 7.26 -27.01
CA SER A 343 -3.29 6.35 -27.92
C SER A 343 -2.07 5.68 -27.26
N LYS A 344 -1.58 6.20 -26.13
CA LYS A 344 -0.48 5.61 -25.38
C LYS A 344 -1.00 4.60 -24.38
N VAL A 345 -0.56 3.37 -24.55
CA VAL A 345 -0.95 2.22 -23.74
C VAL A 345 -0.16 2.26 -22.42
N CYS A 346 -0.70 2.95 -21.41
CA CYS A 346 -0.09 3.09 -20.10
C CYS A 346 -0.69 2.12 -19.10
N PRO A 347 0.07 1.66 -18.07
CA PRO A 347 -0.49 0.91 -16.95
C PRO A 347 -1.60 1.69 -16.26
N LYS A 348 -2.70 0.99 -15.96
CA LYS A 348 -3.92 1.53 -15.38
C LYS A 348 -3.94 1.30 -13.87
N ASP A 349 -4.45 2.27 -13.10
CA ASP A 349 -4.77 2.06 -11.69
C ASP A 349 -6.24 1.67 -11.55
N LEU A 350 -6.47 0.37 -11.39
CA LEU A 350 -7.79 -0.26 -11.31
C LEU A 350 -8.22 -0.49 -9.85
N SER A 351 -7.50 0.11 -8.89
CA SER A 351 -7.80 -0.05 -7.48
C SER A 351 -9.16 0.53 -7.11
N TYR A 352 -9.85 -0.13 -6.19
CA TYR A 352 -11.16 0.28 -5.71
C TYR A 352 -11.05 1.25 -4.54
N SER A 353 -12.17 1.90 -4.23
CA SER A 353 -12.30 2.70 -3.02
C SER A 353 -12.16 1.83 -1.78
N GLN A 354 -11.55 2.38 -0.74
CA GLN A 354 -11.27 1.68 0.50
C GLN A 354 -11.79 2.48 1.70
N PHE A 355 -12.08 1.76 2.76
CA PHE A 355 -12.43 2.34 4.05
C PHE A 355 -11.40 1.94 5.09
N SER A 356 -11.03 2.86 5.97
CA SER A 356 -10.21 2.55 7.12
C SER A 356 -10.94 2.96 8.40
N ILE A 357 -10.83 2.12 9.40
CA ILE A 357 -11.30 2.40 10.76
C ILE A 357 -10.15 2.14 11.72
N GLY A 358 -10.02 2.95 12.73
CA GLY A 358 -8.95 2.74 13.70
C GLY A 358 -9.15 3.52 14.98
N GLY A 359 -8.24 3.27 15.90
CA GLY A 359 -8.17 3.94 17.18
C GLY A 359 -6.74 4.11 17.64
N SER A 360 -6.55 5.08 18.49
CA SER A 360 -5.29 5.42 19.11
C SER A 360 -5.45 5.61 20.60
N ILE A 361 -4.44 5.18 21.35
CA ILE A 361 -4.27 5.56 22.74
C ILE A 361 -2.91 6.23 22.89
N GLY A 362 -2.85 7.35 23.58
CA GLY A 362 -1.65 8.12 23.71
C GLY A 362 -1.46 8.79 25.07
N LEU A 363 -0.23 9.25 25.29
CA LEU A 363 0.16 10.04 26.45
C LEU A 363 0.68 11.39 25.95
N ARG A 364 0.09 12.47 26.44
CA ARG A 364 0.45 13.84 26.10
C ARG A 364 0.98 14.55 27.34
N PHE A 365 2.18 15.13 27.23
CA PHE A 365 2.88 15.82 28.30
C PHE A 365 3.16 17.27 27.94
#